data_c75507b8bdb8f24e0f0f65a4d0f188d7
#
_entry.id   c75507b8bdb8f24e0f0f65a4d0f188d7
#
_cell.length_a   1.000
_cell.length_b   1.000
_cell.length_c   1.000
_cell.angle_alpha   90.00
_cell.angle_beta   90.00
_cell.angle_gamma   90.00
#
_symmetry.space_group_name_H-M   'P 1'
#
loop_
_entity.id
_entity.type
_entity.pdbx_description
1 polymer ?
#
loop_
_entity_poly.entity_id
_entity_poly.type
_entity_poly.pdbx_seq_one_letter_code
_entity_poly.pdbx_strand_id
1 'polypeptide(L)' 'MKNLPRVLIVEDEPAIAELIAVNLRHNGFAPIWAEDGDAAQRELNAVLPDVILLDWMLPGQSGL' A
#
# COMPACT_ATOMS: atom_id res chain seq x y z
N MET A 1 -16.58 -17.63 -6.20
CA MET A 1 -16.16 -16.23 -6.06
C MET A 1 -14.65 -16.16 -5.85
N LYS A 2 -13.99 -15.36 -6.64
CA LYS A 2 -12.55 -15.21 -6.52
C LYS A 2 -12.17 -14.13 -5.54
N ASN A 3 -11.16 -14.41 -4.73
CA ASN A 3 -10.58 -13.39 -3.88
C ASN A 3 -9.53 -12.64 -4.69
N LEU A 4 -9.61 -11.31 -4.64
CA LEU A 4 -8.61 -10.50 -5.30
C LEU A 4 -7.33 -10.51 -4.48
N PRO A 5 -6.17 -10.49 -5.14
CA PRO A 5 -4.91 -10.38 -4.41
C PRO A 5 -4.88 -9.07 -3.63
N ARG A 6 -4.42 -9.14 -2.40
CA ARG A 6 -4.33 -7.98 -1.54
C ARG A 6 -2.98 -7.32 -1.67
N VAL A 7 -2.99 -6.01 -1.83
CA VAL A 7 -1.78 -5.22 -1.94
C VAL A 7 -1.77 -4.19 -0.83
N LEU A 8 -0.82 -4.29 0.08
CA LEU A 8 -0.67 -3.31 1.14
C LEU A 8 0.19 -2.16 0.63
N ILE A 9 -0.37 -0.96 0.67
CA ILE A 9 0.32 0.26 0.25
C ILE A 9 0.77 1.00 1.51
N VAL A 10 2.06 1.20 1.66
CA VAL A 10 2.60 1.97 2.78
C VAL A 10 3.02 3.32 2.22
N GLU A 11 2.22 4.34 2.48
CA GLU A 11 2.38 5.65 1.87
C GLU A 11 1.84 6.72 2.80
N ASP A 12 2.62 7.75 3.08
CA ASP A 12 2.19 8.79 4.00
C ASP A 12 1.40 9.92 3.33
N GLU A 13 1.38 9.96 1.99
CA GLU A 13 0.64 10.97 1.25
C GLU A 13 -0.70 10.41 0.78
N PRO A 14 -1.82 10.90 1.32
CA PRO A 14 -3.13 10.35 0.95
C PRO A 14 -3.42 10.41 -0.54
N ALA A 15 -3.04 11.50 -1.19
CA ALA A 15 -3.32 11.65 -2.62
C ALA A 15 -2.58 10.61 -3.45
N ILE A 16 -1.36 10.31 -3.08
CA ILE A 16 -0.57 9.30 -3.78
C ILE A 16 -1.13 7.91 -3.50
N ALA A 17 -1.48 7.66 -2.23
CA ALA A 17 -2.07 6.38 -1.86
C ALA A 17 -3.37 6.13 -2.64
N GLU A 18 -4.19 7.16 -2.76
CA GLU A 18 -5.46 7.02 -3.49
C GLU A 18 -5.21 6.73 -4.97
N LEU A 19 -4.24 7.41 -5.56
CA LEU A 19 -3.91 7.17 -6.96
C LEU A 19 -3.46 5.72 -7.17
N ILE A 20 -2.60 5.23 -6.30
CA ILE A 20 -2.15 3.85 -6.39
C ILE A 20 -3.32 2.90 -6.19
N ALA A 21 -4.19 3.18 -5.21
CA ALA A 21 -5.33 2.32 -4.92
C ALA A 21 -6.28 2.22 -6.11
N VAL A 22 -6.57 3.35 -6.75
CA VAL A 22 -7.44 3.37 -7.93
C VAL A 22 -6.86 2.49 -9.03
N ASN A 23 -5.56 2.65 -9.28
CA ASN A 23 -4.91 1.84 -10.31
C ASN A 23 -4.94 0.36 -9.99
N LEU A 24 -4.72 0.02 -8.71
CA LEU A 24 -4.76 -1.38 -8.31
C LEU A 24 -6.15 -1.97 -8.50
N ARG A 25 -7.19 -1.24 -8.10
CA ARG A 25 -8.56 -1.73 -8.29
C ARG A 25 -8.86 -1.96 -9.75
N HIS A 26 -8.43 -1.06 -10.61
CA HIS A 26 -8.65 -1.21 -12.04
C HIS A 26 -7.95 -2.43 -12.62
N ASN A 27 -6.92 -2.90 -11.97
CA ASN A 27 -6.15 -4.05 -12.44
C ASN A 27 -6.47 -5.33 -11.67
N GLY A 28 -7.56 -5.33 -10.91
CA GLY A 28 -8.02 -6.54 -10.26
C GLY A 28 -7.38 -6.86 -8.92
N PHE A 29 -6.82 -5.85 -8.25
CA PHE A 29 -6.23 -6.03 -6.94
C PHE A 29 -7.09 -5.39 -5.87
N ALA A 30 -6.90 -5.82 -4.64
CA ALA A 30 -7.60 -5.24 -3.48
C ALA A 30 -6.59 -4.44 -2.67
N PRO A 31 -6.60 -3.11 -2.78
CA PRO A 31 -5.63 -2.29 -2.06
C PRO A 31 -6.02 -2.10 -0.60
N ILE A 32 -5.01 -2.07 0.25
CA ILE A 32 -5.13 -1.75 1.65
C ILE A 32 -4.09 -0.67 1.93
N TRP A 33 -4.50 0.44 2.53
CA TRP A 33 -3.61 1.56 2.74
C TRP A 33 -3.19 1.65 4.19
N ALA A 34 -1.88 1.80 4.42
CA ALA A 34 -1.30 2.11 5.72
C ALA A 34 -0.48 3.38 5.56
N GLU A 35 -0.72 4.35 6.43
CA GLU A 35 -0.07 5.65 6.27
C GLU A 35 1.36 5.67 6.82
N ASP A 36 1.73 4.69 7.62
CA ASP A 36 3.08 4.61 8.18
C ASP A 36 3.39 3.17 8.58
N GLY A 37 4.58 2.98 9.13
CA GLY A 37 5.02 1.64 9.51
C GLY A 37 4.18 1.01 10.60
N ASP A 38 3.70 1.82 11.55
CA ASP A 38 2.88 1.29 12.62
C ASP A 38 1.54 0.81 12.10
N ALA A 39 0.93 1.58 11.22
CA ALA A 39 -0.31 1.18 10.59
C ALA A 39 -0.10 -0.07 9.74
N ALA A 40 1.03 -0.14 9.02
CA ALA A 40 1.35 -1.31 8.22
C ALA A 40 1.48 -2.55 9.10
N GLN A 41 2.12 -2.42 10.25
CA GLN A 41 2.28 -3.55 11.14
C GLN A 41 0.94 -4.05 11.66
N ARG A 42 0.02 -3.12 11.98
CA ARG A 42 -1.32 -3.50 12.40
C ARG A 42 -2.06 -4.26 11.32
N GLU A 43 -1.93 -3.80 10.06
CA GLU A 43 -2.56 -4.49 8.96
C GLU A 43 -1.97 -5.88 8.75
N LEU A 44 -0.65 -6.00 8.86
CA LEU A 44 0.01 -7.29 8.71
C LEU A 44 -0.42 -8.27 9.80
N ASN A 45 -0.64 -7.76 11.01
CA ASN A 45 -1.08 -8.61 12.10
C ASN A 45 -2.52 -9.09 11.91
N ALA A 46 -3.32 -8.32 11.20
CA ALA A 46 -4.71 -8.68 10.96
C ALA A 46 -4.85 -9.65 9.80
N VAL A 47 -4.27 -9.33 8.66
CA VAL A 47 -4.36 -10.16 7.46
C VAL A 47 -3.06 -10.00 6.67
N LEU A 48 -2.47 -11.10 6.25
CA LEU A 48 -1.27 -11.04 5.43
C LEU A 48 -1.65 -10.65 4.00
N PRO A 49 -1.00 -9.63 3.46
CA PRO A 49 -1.22 -9.27 2.07
C PRO A 49 -0.41 -10.18 1.15
N ASP A 50 -0.77 -10.18 -0.13
CA ASP A 50 0.00 -10.91 -1.13
C ASP A 50 1.23 -10.12 -1.58
N VAL A 51 1.12 -8.79 -1.56
CA VAL A 51 2.21 -7.90 -2.00
C VAL A 51 2.22 -6.68 -1.09
N ILE A 52 3.39 -6.14 -0.85
CA ILE A 52 3.55 -4.89 -0.10
C ILE A 52 4.24 -3.89 -0.99
N LEU A 53 3.63 -2.72 -1.17
CA LEU A 53 4.23 -1.62 -1.90
C LEU A 53 4.70 -0.57 -0.90
N LEU A 54 5.98 -0.28 -0.93
CA LEU A 54 6.55 0.74 -0.05
C LEU A 54 6.91 1.96 -0.88
N ASP A 55 6.62 3.14 -0.31
CA ASP A 55 7.03 4.38 -0.95
C ASP A 55 8.46 4.69 -0.54
N TRP A 56 9.36 4.63 -1.49
CA TRP A 56 10.77 4.95 -1.26
C TRP A 56 11.11 6.38 -1.62
N MET A 57 10.12 7.17 -1.98
CA MET A 57 10.34 8.57 -2.38
C MET A 57 10.40 9.47 -1.16
N LEU A 58 11.19 9.08 -0.19
CA LEU A 58 11.34 9.87 1.02
C LEU A 58 12.26 11.05 0.74
N PRO A 59 11.93 12.24 1.27
CA PRO A 59 12.67 13.45 0.93
C PRO A 59 14.17 13.34 1.20
N GLY A 60 14.56 12.74 2.28
CA GLY A 60 15.97 12.66 2.61
C GLY A 60 16.76 11.67 1.79
N GLN A 61 16.09 10.87 1.00
CA GLN A 61 16.75 9.80 0.27
C GLN A 61 16.76 10.01 -1.23
N SER A 62 16.01 10.97 -1.69
CA SER A 62 15.86 11.15 -3.12
C SER A 62 17.16 11.52 -3.80
N GLY A 63 18.15 11.92 -3.05
CA GLY A 63 19.44 12.31 -3.60
C GLY A 63 20.42 11.17 -3.79
N LEU A 64 20.04 9.99 -3.48
CA LEU A 64 20.95 8.85 -3.61
C LEU A 64 21.27 8.47 -5.03
#